data_7942219ba00678f4e9e1ae22d11c0f19
#
_entry.id   7942219ba00678f4e9e1ae22d11c0f19
#
_cell.length_a   1.000
_cell.length_b   1.000
_cell.length_c   1.000
_cell.angle_alpha   90.00
_cell.angle_beta   90.00
_cell.angle_gamma   90.00
#
_symmetry.space_group_name_H-M   'P 1'
#
loop_
_entity.id
_entity.type
_entity.pdbx_description
1 polymer ?
#
loop_
_entity_poly.entity_id
_entity_poly.type
_entity_poly.pdbx_seq_one_letter_code
_entity_poly.pdbx_strand_id
1 'polypeptide(L)'
;MNQELELVAEQFRKLPGIGVKSARRLAYFMMERQESEVRDFLHVIEEARSKICYCSVCCNLSTSDPCDICSDARRDHSVILVVEQPQDVMALEQSHEYHGLYHVLHGALSPLDGIGPEDLKIKELLERLKNETVKEVILATDPDTEGEATAFYLTRLIKPSGIKVTRIGRGIPVGGDIGFADSMTLAGAVENRKEV
;
A
#
# COMPACT_ATOMS: atom_id res chain seq x y z
N MET A 1 -28.96 25.95 3.64
CA MET A 1 -28.89 24.51 3.92
C MET A 1 -28.93 24.34 5.43
N ASN A 2 -29.47 23.24 5.96
CA ASN A 2 -29.48 22.96 7.38
C ASN A 2 -28.02 22.80 7.87
N GLN A 3 -27.65 23.48 8.96
CA GLN A 3 -26.30 23.49 9.53
C GLN A 3 -25.80 22.07 9.86
N GLU A 4 -26.68 21.24 10.43
CA GLU A 4 -26.36 19.85 10.77
C GLU A 4 -26.02 19.01 9.55
N LEU A 5 -26.74 19.22 8.45
CA LEU A 5 -26.48 18.51 7.18
C LEU A 5 -25.12 18.89 6.57
N GLU A 6 -24.72 20.17 6.72
CA GLU A 6 -23.40 20.61 6.24
C GLU A 6 -22.27 20.02 7.09
N LEU A 7 -22.45 19.89 8.41
CA LEU A 7 -21.46 19.23 9.30
C LEU A 7 -21.23 17.76 8.89
N VAL A 8 -22.31 17.03 8.54
CA VAL A 8 -22.18 15.66 8.03
C VAL A 8 -21.46 15.64 6.69
N ALA A 9 -21.79 16.54 5.77
CA ALA A 9 -21.13 16.64 4.48
C ALA A 9 -19.63 16.97 4.62
N GLU A 10 -19.24 17.79 5.58
CA GLU A 10 -17.84 18.07 5.87
C GLU A 10 -17.06 16.83 6.31
N GLN A 11 -17.68 15.90 7.05
CA GLN A 11 -17.00 14.65 7.39
C GLN A 11 -16.76 13.78 6.15
N PHE A 12 -17.75 13.68 5.24
CA PHE A 12 -17.57 12.96 3.99
C PHE A 12 -16.52 13.59 3.07
N ARG A 13 -16.33 14.92 3.11
CA ARG A 13 -15.27 15.61 2.36
C ARG A 13 -13.85 15.24 2.77
N LYS A 14 -13.66 14.71 3.99
CA LYS A 14 -12.35 14.22 4.45
C LYS A 14 -11.93 12.90 3.79
N LEU A 15 -12.87 12.22 3.14
CA LEU A 15 -12.58 10.98 2.44
C LEU A 15 -11.92 11.27 1.08
N PRO A 16 -10.87 10.53 0.72
CA PRO A 16 -10.17 10.74 -0.56
C PRO A 16 -11.13 10.53 -1.73
N GLY A 17 -11.03 11.37 -2.75
CA GLY A 17 -11.88 11.33 -3.94
C GLY A 17 -13.31 11.88 -3.75
N ILE A 18 -13.68 12.32 -2.54
CA ILE A 18 -15.02 12.88 -2.27
C ILE A 18 -15.01 14.41 -2.36
N GLY A 19 -15.50 14.92 -3.49
CA GLY A 19 -15.71 16.35 -3.67
C GLY A 19 -16.99 16.88 -3.00
N VAL A 20 -17.13 18.20 -2.94
CA VAL A 20 -18.25 18.91 -2.28
C VAL A 20 -19.62 18.38 -2.71
N LYS A 21 -19.85 18.16 -4.02
CA LYS A 21 -21.14 17.69 -4.55
C LYS A 21 -21.46 16.28 -4.10
N SER A 22 -20.45 15.38 -4.12
CA SER A 22 -20.62 13.99 -3.66
C SER A 22 -20.83 13.92 -2.15
N ALA A 23 -20.08 14.70 -1.36
CA ALA A 23 -20.22 14.77 0.08
C ALA A 23 -21.64 15.19 0.52
N ARG A 24 -22.19 16.22 -0.10
CA ARG A 24 -23.56 16.65 0.16
C ARG A 24 -24.58 15.56 -0.19
N ARG A 25 -24.41 14.90 -1.35
CA ARG A 25 -25.29 13.80 -1.74
C ARG A 25 -25.24 12.64 -0.73
N LEU A 26 -24.06 12.28 -0.23
CA LEU A 26 -23.91 11.26 0.79
C LEU A 26 -24.55 11.68 2.11
N ALA A 27 -24.42 12.95 2.52
CA ALA A 27 -25.07 13.46 3.74
C ALA A 27 -26.60 13.35 3.65
N TYR A 28 -27.21 13.78 2.54
CA TYR A 28 -28.66 13.62 2.32
C TYR A 28 -29.06 12.14 2.35
N PHE A 29 -28.33 11.29 1.62
CA PHE A 29 -28.59 9.86 1.59
C PHE A 29 -28.62 9.22 2.99
N MET A 30 -27.64 9.56 3.84
CA MET A 30 -27.57 9.03 5.21
C MET A 30 -28.73 9.53 6.08
N MET A 31 -29.12 10.80 5.92
CA MET A 31 -30.22 11.37 6.72
C MET A 31 -31.62 10.88 6.30
N GLU A 32 -31.76 10.36 5.09
CA GLU A 32 -33.00 9.73 4.60
C GLU A 32 -33.15 8.25 4.98
N ARG A 33 -32.09 7.64 5.53
CA ARG A 33 -32.12 6.24 6.00
C ARG A 33 -32.80 6.11 7.36
N GLN A 34 -33.25 4.90 7.66
CA GLN A 34 -33.75 4.57 8.99
C GLN A 34 -32.62 4.72 10.02
N GLU A 35 -32.95 5.17 11.21
CA GLU A 35 -31.97 5.38 12.28
C GLU A 35 -31.19 4.10 12.60
N SER A 36 -31.83 2.93 12.52
CA SER A 36 -31.16 1.62 12.69
C SER A 36 -30.07 1.37 11.66
N GLU A 37 -30.35 1.65 10.37
CA GLU A 37 -29.37 1.46 9.28
C GLU A 37 -28.15 2.36 9.46
N VAL A 38 -28.36 3.60 9.91
CA VAL A 38 -27.25 4.54 10.19
C VAL A 38 -26.43 4.05 11.39
N ARG A 39 -27.08 3.58 12.46
CA ARG A 39 -26.38 3.02 13.62
C ARG A 39 -25.57 1.77 13.26
N ASP A 40 -26.14 0.87 12.47
CA ASP A 40 -25.46 -0.35 12.03
C ASP A 40 -24.23 0.00 11.18
N PHE A 41 -24.34 0.97 10.29
CA PHE A 41 -23.21 1.45 9.47
C PHE A 41 -22.07 1.99 10.37
N LEU A 42 -22.39 2.84 11.32
CA LEU A 42 -21.38 3.39 12.25
C LEU A 42 -20.78 2.30 13.14
N HIS A 43 -21.61 1.38 13.66
CA HIS A 43 -21.17 0.28 14.49
C HIS A 43 -20.17 -0.63 13.78
N VAL A 44 -20.42 -0.99 12.52
CA VAL A 44 -19.48 -1.81 11.72
C VAL A 44 -18.11 -1.13 11.59
N ILE A 45 -18.09 0.19 11.38
CA ILE A 45 -16.82 0.93 11.27
C ILE A 45 -16.09 0.95 12.62
N GLU A 46 -16.81 1.24 13.71
CA GLU A 46 -16.25 1.27 15.08
C GLU A 46 -15.70 -0.10 15.48
N GLU A 47 -16.47 -1.15 15.22
CA GLU A 47 -16.06 -2.52 15.54
C GLU A 47 -14.83 -2.95 14.74
N ALA A 48 -14.83 -2.69 13.42
CA ALA A 48 -13.66 -2.97 12.57
C ALA A 48 -12.43 -2.19 13.05
N ARG A 49 -12.58 -0.89 13.37
CA ARG A 49 -11.49 -0.05 13.86
C ARG A 49 -10.90 -0.55 15.19
N SER A 50 -11.74 -1.13 16.05
CA SER A 50 -11.29 -1.70 17.34
C SER A 50 -10.52 -3.02 17.19
N LYS A 51 -10.78 -3.78 16.13
CA LYS A 51 -10.17 -5.09 15.87
C LYS A 51 -8.93 -5.02 14.98
N ILE A 52 -8.85 -4.00 14.12
CA ILE A 52 -7.73 -3.85 13.18
C ILE A 52 -6.54 -3.17 13.87
N CYS A 53 -5.39 -3.83 13.79
CA CYS A 53 -4.11 -3.31 14.26
C CYS A 53 -3.05 -3.36 13.13
N TYR A 54 -1.91 -2.75 13.38
CA TYR A 54 -0.73 -2.94 12.53
C TYR A 54 0.03 -4.18 12.99
N CYS A 55 0.40 -5.04 12.05
CA CYS A 55 1.30 -6.15 12.31
C CYS A 55 2.66 -5.61 12.76
N SER A 56 3.15 -6.06 13.92
CA SER A 56 4.44 -5.65 14.47
C SER A 56 5.64 -6.02 13.60
N VAL A 57 5.48 -6.99 12.67
CA VAL A 57 6.55 -7.49 11.80
C VAL A 57 6.57 -6.78 10.45
N CYS A 58 5.44 -6.69 9.75
CA CYS A 58 5.38 -6.19 8.37
C CYS A 58 4.68 -4.84 8.23
N CYS A 59 4.15 -4.28 9.30
CA CYS A 59 3.38 -3.04 9.32
C CYS A 59 2.08 -3.06 8.52
N ASN A 60 1.62 -4.22 7.99
CA ASN A 60 0.34 -4.32 7.32
C ASN A 60 -0.83 -4.24 8.30
N LEU A 61 -2.01 -3.87 7.82
CA LEU A 61 -3.26 -3.95 8.57
C LEU A 61 -3.68 -5.42 8.77
N SER A 62 -4.04 -5.78 10.00
CA SER A 62 -4.43 -7.14 10.37
C SER A 62 -5.35 -7.14 11.57
N THR A 63 -6.03 -8.26 11.81
CA THR A 63 -6.79 -8.54 13.02
C THR A 63 -6.00 -9.40 14.03
N SER A 64 -4.79 -9.81 13.67
CA SER A 64 -3.85 -10.57 14.50
C SER A 64 -2.46 -9.94 14.46
N ASP A 65 -1.66 -10.15 15.52
CA ASP A 65 -0.27 -9.70 15.57
C ASP A 65 0.64 -10.84 16.13
N PRO A 66 1.58 -11.36 15.33
CA PRO A 66 1.81 -11.09 13.90
C PRO A 66 0.63 -11.48 13.00
N CYS A 67 0.52 -10.85 11.80
CA CYS A 67 -0.52 -11.16 10.83
C CYS A 67 -0.37 -12.58 10.27
N ASP A 68 -1.43 -13.10 9.65
CA ASP A 68 -1.48 -14.46 9.09
C ASP A 68 -0.37 -14.69 8.05
N ILE A 69 -0.03 -13.68 7.26
CA ILE A 69 1.07 -13.76 6.28
C ILE A 69 2.43 -13.94 6.99
N CYS A 70 2.70 -13.16 8.02
CA CYS A 70 3.97 -13.26 8.76
C CYS A 70 4.09 -14.53 9.61
N SER A 71 2.96 -15.11 10.01
CA SER A 71 2.89 -16.31 10.83
C SER A 71 2.87 -17.62 10.01
N ASP A 72 2.66 -17.54 8.68
CA ASP A 72 2.59 -18.72 7.82
C ASP A 72 4.00 -19.29 7.55
N ALA A 73 4.32 -20.40 8.19
CA ALA A 73 5.60 -21.10 8.03
C ALA A 73 5.84 -21.69 6.62
N ARG A 74 4.81 -21.72 5.76
CA ARG A 74 4.93 -22.22 4.37
C ARG A 74 5.50 -21.16 3.44
N ARG A 75 5.55 -19.89 3.87
CA ARG A 75 6.06 -18.80 3.07
C ARG A 75 7.59 -18.76 3.08
N ASP A 76 8.16 -18.20 2.02
CA ASP A 76 9.59 -17.97 1.94
C ASP A 76 10.00 -16.75 2.77
N HIS A 77 10.55 -17.00 3.94
CA HIS A 77 11.02 -15.97 4.87
C HIS A 77 12.33 -15.31 4.42
N SER A 78 12.96 -15.79 3.34
CA SER A 78 14.18 -15.20 2.80
C SER A 78 13.93 -14.05 1.82
N VAL A 79 12.68 -13.81 1.39
CA VAL A 79 12.33 -12.77 0.44
C VAL A 79 11.27 -11.84 1.03
N ILE A 80 11.54 -10.54 1.00
CA ILE A 80 10.61 -9.50 1.46
C ILE A 80 10.25 -8.59 0.27
N LEU A 81 8.95 -8.46 -0.02
CA LEU A 81 8.42 -7.52 -0.99
C LEU A 81 7.94 -6.27 -0.25
N VAL A 82 8.51 -5.11 -0.58
CA VAL A 82 8.23 -3.83 0.04
C VAL A 82 7.24 -3.05 -0.82
N VAL A 83 6.13 -2.65 -0.22
CA VAL A 83 5.04 -1.89 -0.85
C VAL A 83 4.77 -0.58 -0.11
N GLU A 84 4.07 0.34 -0.74
CA GLU A 84 3.73 1.64 -0.15
C GLU A 84 2.53 1.54 0.79
N GLN A 85 1.48 0.82 0.39
CA GLN A 85 0.20 0.82 1.09
C GLN A 85 -0.28 -0.61 1.44
N PRO A 86 -1.10 -0.79 2.50
CA PRO A 86 -1.71 -2.08 2.83
C PRO A 86 -2.54 -2.70 1.70
N GLN A 87 -3.18 -1.87 0.88
CA GLN A 87 -3.99 -2.31 -0.26
C GLN A 87 -3.15 -2.99 -1.36
N ASP A 88 -1.87 -2.64 -1.49
CA ASP A 88 -0.95 -3.25 -2.46
C ASP A 88 -0.67 -4.71 -2.08
N VAL A 89 -0.56 -5.01 -0.78
CA VAL A 89 -0.46 -6.38 -0.29
C VAL A 89 -1.67 -7.19 -0.73
N MET A 90 -2.87 -6.64 -0.57
CA MET A 90 -4.10 -7.32 -0.97
C MET A 90 -4.14 -7.59 -2.47
N ALA A 91 -3.74 -6.61 -3.29
CA ALA A 91 -3.69 -6.77 -4.75
C ALA A 91 -2.69 -7.86 -5.18
N LEU A 92 -1.51 -7.90 -4.55
CA LEU A 92 -0.48 -8.90 -4.84
C LEU A 92 -0.91 -10.31 -4.37
N GLU A 93 -1.53 -10.44 -3.21
CA GLU A 93 -2.04 -11.71 -2.71
C GLU A 93 -3.17 -12.31 -3.59
N GLN A 94 -3.96 -11.45 -4.26
CA GLN A 94 -4.99 -11.91 -5.21
C GLN A 94 -4.39 -12.64 -6.43
N SER A 95 -3.12 -12.41 -6.76
CA SER A 95 -2.46 -13.12 -7.85
C SER A 95 -2.12 -14.57 -7.50
N HIS A 96 -1.98 -14.90 -6.20
CA HIS A 96 -1.52 -16.18 -5.66
C HIS A 96 -0.14 -16.64 -6.16
N GLU A 97 0.66 -15.75 -6.77
CA GLU A 97 1.96 -16.07 -7.36
C GLU A 97 3.13 -15.73 -6.43
N TYR A 98 2.92 -14.85 -5.46
CA TYR A 98 3.97 -14.45 -4.53
C TYR A 98 3.85 -15.21 -3.20
N HIS A 99 4.92 -15.90 -2.83
CA HIS A 99 4.97 -16.74 -1.64
C HIS A 99 5.97 -16.26 -0.58
N GLY A 100 6.55 -15.08 -0.77
CA GLY A 100 7.41 -14.44 0.23
C GLY A 100 6.65 -13.63 1.27
N LEU A 101 7.36 -12.82 2.03
CA LEU A 101 6.81 -11.91 3.04
C LEU A 101 6.70 -10.48 2.49
N TYR A 102 5.88 -9.66 3.13
CA TYR A 102 5.70 -8.25 2.77
C TYR A 102 6.27 -7.31 3.84
N HIS A 103 6.48 -6.06 3.45
CA HIS A 103 6.66 -4.93 4.34
C HIS A 103 5.96 -3.71 3.78
N VAL A 104 5.13 -3.04 4.59
CA VAL A 104 4.34 -1.87 4.20
C VAL A 104 4.98 -0.61 4.76
N LEU A 105 5.29 0.35 3.87
CA LEU A 105 5.95 1.60 4.24
C LEU A 105 4.98 2.65 4.80
N HIS A 106 3.69 2.57 4.47
CA HIS A 106 2.63 3.56 4.72
C HIS A 106 2.84 4.89 3.99
N GLY A 107 3.39 4.84 2.78
CA GLY A 107 3.58 5.98 1.88
C GLY A 107 4.86 5.88 1.07
N ALA A 108 5.19 6.97 0.41
CA ALA A 108 6.41 7.20 -0.34
C ALA A 108 7.09 8.50 0.13
N LEU A 109 8.37 8.66 -0.14
CA LEU A 109 9.08 9.91 0.11
C LEU A 109 8.52 11.02 -0.78
N SER A 110 7.98 12.08 -0.18
CA SER A 110 7.45 13.24 -0.87
C SER A 110 7.90 14.52 -0.17
N PRO A 111 9.07 15.07 -0.53
CA PRO A 111 9.55 16.31 0.08
C PRO A 111 8.61 17.50 -0.14
N LEU A 112 7.83 17.49 -1.23
CA LEU A 112 6.85 18.55 -1.52
C LEU A 112 5.67 18.52 -0.55
N ASP A 113 5.29 17.33 -0.08
CA ASP A 113 4.23 17.13 0.92
C ASP A 113 4.79 17.06 2.34
N GLY A 114 6.11 17.23 2.52
CA GLY A 114 6.78 17.18 3.81
C GLY A 114 6.93 15.77 4.37
N ILE A 115 6.83 14.71 3.54
CA ILE A 115 6.96 13.32 3.96
C ILE A 115 8.43 12.91 3.85
N GLY A 116 9.07 12.72 5.00
CA GLY A 116 10.46 12.27 5.13
C GLY A 116 10.57 10.76 5.45
N PRO A 117 11.80 10.25 5.55
CA PRO A 117 12.04 8.84 5.90
C PRO A 117 11.52 8.45 7.29
N GLU A 118 11.42 9.42 8.20
CA GLU A 118 10.91 9.26 9.58
C GLU A 118 9.40 9.08 9.65
N ASP A 119 8.67 9.52 8.62
CA ASP A 119 7.22 9.38 8.52
C ASP A 119 6.82 7.99 7.97
N LEU A 120 7.79 7.27 7.39
CA LEU A 120 7.59 5.96 6.77
C LEU A 120 8.11 4.83 7.66
N LYS A 121 7.63 3.61 7.43
CA LYS A 121 8.05 2.39 8.15
C LYS A 121 9.40 1.83 7.66
N ILE A 122 10.34 2.72 7.36
CA ILE A 122 11.69 2.37 6.88
C ILE A 122 12.56 1.83 8.02
N LYS A 123 12.45 2.42 9.22
CA LYS A 123 13.19 1.96 10.39
C LYS A 123 12.84 0.52 10.75
N GLU A 124 11.56 0.20 10.75
CA GLU A 124 11.04 -1.14 11.02
C GLU A 124 11.52 -2.15 9.96
N LEU A 125 11.57 -1.74 8.69
CA LEU A 125 12.17 -2.56 7.62
C LEU A 125 13.64 -2.86 7.92
N LEU A 126 14.45 -1.84 8.20
CA LEU A 126 15.90 -2.01 8.45
C LEU A 126 16.17 -2.86 9.69
N GLU A 127 15.39 -2.73 10.76
CA GLU A 127 15.50 -3.61 11.93
C GLU A 127 15.21 -5.08 11.55
N ARG A 128 14.20 -5.31 10.73
CA ARG A 128 13.82 -6.64 10.25
C ARG A 128 14.92 -7.26 9.37
N LEU A 129 15.63 -6.45 8.58
CA LEU A 129 16.72 -6.90 7.72
C LEU A 129 18.01 -7.28 8.46
N LYS A 130 18.12 -7.02 9.77
CA LYS A 130 19.21 -7.53 10.59
C LYS A 130 19.14 -9.05 10.79
N ASN A 131 18.02 -9.67 10.47
CA ASN A 131 17.87 -11.11 10.50
C ASN A 131 18.59 -11.71 9.28
N GLU A 132 19.60 -12.56 9.52
CA GLU A 132 20.44 -13.20 8.48
C GLU A 132 19.66 -14.14 7.55
N THR A 133 18.39 -14.44 7.84
CA THR A 133 17.54 -15.25 6.95
C THR A 133 17.15 -14.51 5.68
N VAL A 134 17.07 -13.18 5.70
CA VAL A 134 16.64 -12.36 4.56
C VAL A 134 17.77 -12.26 3.52
N LYS A 135 17.49 -12.72 2.31
CA LYS A 135 18.44 -12.76 1.18
C LYS A 135 18.10 -11.77 0.07
N GLU A 136 16.82 -11.46 -0.08
CA GLU A 136 16.34 -10.57 -1.13
C GLU A 136 15.25 -9.62 -0.63
N VAL A 137 15.33 -8.36 -1.06
CA VAL A 137 14.28 -7.35 -0.91
C VAL A 137 13.83 -6.95 -2.32
N ILE A 138 12.55 -7.14 -2.60
CA ILE A 138 11.90 -6.70 -3.84
C ILE A 138 11.21 -5.37 -3.55
N LEU A 139 11.60 -4.31 -4.25
CA LEU A 139 10.97 -3.00 -4.13
C LEU A 139 9.80 -2.90 -5.11
N ALA A 140 8.59 -2.78 -4.59
CA ALA A 140 7.33 -2.68 -5.33
C ALA A 140 6.59 -1.37 -5.00
N THR A 141 7.36 -0.28 -4.86
CA THR A 141 6.79 1.08 -4.80
C THR A 141 6.24 1.48 -6.16
N ASP A 142 5.33 2.43 -6.20
CA ASP A 142 4.69 2.87 -7.44
C ASP A 142 5.71 3.37 -8.49
N PRO A 143 5.43 3.21 -9.78
CA PRO A 143 6.32 3.64 -10.85
C PRO A 143 6.18 5.14 -11.17
N ASP A 144 6.04 5.98 -10.14
CA ASP A 144 6.00 7.42 -10.22
C ASP A 144 7.28 8.05 -9.63
N THR A 145 7.35 9.37 -9.58
CA THR A 145 8.53 10.10 -9.11
C THR A 145 8.85 9.81 -7.65
N GLU A 146 7.83 9.70 -6.81
CA GLU A 146 7.95 9.51 -5.36
C GLU A 146 8.31 8.07 -5.02
N GLY A 147 7.67 7.11 -5.68
CA GLY A 147 8.00 5.69 -5.53
C GLY A 147 9.39 5.34 -6.06
N GLU A 148 9.87 6.01 -7.13
CA GLU A 148 11.24 5.86 -7.62
C GLU A 148 12.26 6.45 -6.64
N ALA A 149 12.00 7.64 -6.10
CA ALA A 149 12.86 8.25 -5.10
C ALA A 149 12.94 7.36 -3.85
N THR A 150 11.81 6.79 -3.43
CA THR A 150 11.73 5.86 -2.31
C THR A 150 12.52 4.58 -2.57
N ALA A 151 12.36 3.98 -3.75
CA ALA A 151 13.12 2.78 -4.13
C ALA A 151 14.62 3.05 -4.18
N PHE A 152 15.03 4.19 -4.73
CA PHE A 152 16.44 4.60 -4.76
C PHE A 152 17.00 4.78 -3.35
N TYR A 153 16.27 5.47 -2.49
CA TYR A 153 16.66 5.69 -1.09
C TYR A 153 16.84 4.36 -0.34
N LEU A 154 15.85 3.47 -0.42
CA LEU A 154 15.90 2.14 0.20
C LEU A 154 17.07 1.29 -0.34
N THR A 155 17.29 1.34 -1.65
CA THR A 155 18.43 0.63 -2.27
C THR A 155 19.76 1.07 -1.66
N ARG A 156 19.96 2.37 -1.44
CA ARG A 156 21.19 2.89 -0.82
C ARG A 156 21.36 2.46 0.63
N LEU A 157 20.28 2.31 1.37
CA LEU A 157 20.30 1.85 2.76
C LEU A 157 20.55 0.33 2.88
N ILE A 158 19.96 -0.46 1.98
CA ILE A 158 19.95 -1.93 2.08
C ILE A 158 21.20 -2.54 1.44
N LYS A 159 21.68 -2.01 0.31
CA LYS A 159 22.81 -2.55 -0.44
C LYS A 159 24.09 -2.82 0.40
N PRO A 160 24.47 -1.95 1.37
CA PRO A 160 25.66 -2.19 2.19
C PRO A 160 25.57 -3.44 3.07
N SER A 161 24.37 -3.96 3.37
CA SER A 161 24.19 -5.20 4.15
C SER A 161 24.44 -6.49 3.35
N GLY A 162 24.70 -6.39 2.03
CA GLY A 162 24.90 -7.54 1.15
C GLY A 162 23.61 -8.24 0.73
N ILE A 163 22.45 -7.75 1.15
CA ILE A 163 21.13 -8.27 0.73
C ILE A 163 20.90 -7.88 -0.73
N LYS A 164 20.43 -8.83 -1.53
CA LYS A 164 20.04 -8.58 -2.92
C LYS A 164 18.83 -7.65 -2.94
N VAL A 165 18.91 -6.55 -3.69
CA VAL A 165 17.80 -5.62 -3.90
C VAL A 165 17.37 -5.68 -5.34
N THR A 166 16.10 -5.97 -5.57
CA THR A 166 15.47 -6.02 -6.90
C THR A 166 14.29 -5.06 -6.97
N ARG A 167 13.82 -4.79 -8.17
CA ARG A 167 12.65 -3.95 -8.45
C ARG A 167 11.56 -4.80 -9.09
N ILE A 168 10.30 -4.56 -8.75
CA ILE A 168 9.19 -5.20 -9.47
C ILE A 168 9.29 -4.90 -10.97
N GLY A 169 8.99 -5.89 -11.80
CA GLY A 169 9.08 -5.77 -13.27
C GLY A 169 8.11 -4.72 -13.80
N ARG A 170 8.54 -3.96 -14.81
CA ARG A 170 7.74 -2.98 -15.52
C ARG A 170 7.59 -3.39 -16.96
N GLY A 171 6.42 -3.15 -17.52
CA GLY A 171 6.16 -3.49 -18.91
C GLY A 171 4.71 -3.34 -19.31
N ILE A 172 4.40 -3.78 -20.53
CA ILE A 172 3.05 -3.76 -21.07
C ILE A 172 2.21 -4.80 -20.31
N PRO A 173 1.03 -4.43 -19.77
CA PRO A 173 0.16 -5.38 -19.09
C PRO A 173 -0.33 -6.47 -20.04
N VAL A 174 -0.58 -7.66 -19.51
CA VAL A 174 -1.13 -8.79 -20.29
C VAL A 174 -2.48 -8.39 -20.91
N GLY A 175 -2.63 -8.60 -22.21
CA GLY A 175 -3.81 -8.15 -22.97
C GLY A 175 -3.78 -6.68 -23.39
N GLY A 176 -2.73 -5.93 -23.03
CA GLY A 176 -2.52 -4.57 -23.51
C GLY A 176 -2.01 -4.53 -24.95
N ASP A 177 -2.45 -3.54 -25.72
CA ASP A 177 -1.97 -3.28 -27.08
C ASP A 177 -0.78 -2.32 -27.02
N ILE A 178 0.32 -2.69 -27.68
CA ILE A 178 1.54 -1.88 -27.79
C ILE A 178 1.25 -0.49 -28.35
N GLY A 179 0.32 -0.37 -29.29
CA GLY A 179 -0.03 0.90 -29.94
C GLY A 179 -0.68 1.93 -29.02
N PHE A 180 -1.22 1.51 -27.87
CA PHE A 180 -1.85 2.39 -26.86
C PHE A 180 -0.99 2.63 -25.62
N ALA A 181 0.15 1.94 -25.50
CA ALA A 181 1.07 2.15 -24.39
C ALA A 181 1.82 3.48 -24.54
N ASP A 182 1.97 4.20 -23.44
CA ASP A 182 2.78 5.42 -23.42
C ASP A 182 4.28 5.13 -23.59
N SER A 183 5.05 6.17 -23.95
CA SER A 183 6.47 6.04 -24.24
C SER A 183 7.32 5.53 -23.07
N MET A 184 6.96 5.85 -21.83
CA MET A 184 7.68 5.39 -20.63
C MET A 184 7.42 3.91 -20.37
N THR A 185 6.17 3.46 -20.52
CA THR A 185 5.79 2.05 -20.43
C THR A 185 6.52 1.22 -21.48
N LEU A 186 6.60 1.72 -22.74
CA LEU A 186 7.32 1.03 -23.82
C LEU A 186 8.83 0.97 -23.55
N ALA A 187 9.43 2.06 -23.09
CA ALA A 187 10.84 2.09 -22.72
C ALA A 187 11.15 1.08 -21.60
N GLY A 188 10.34 1.06 -20.54
CA GLY A 188 10.45 0.09 -19.43
C GLY A 188 10.29 -1.35 -19.90
N ALA A 189 9.36 -1.63 -20.82
CA ALA A 189 9.17 -2.96 -21.38
C ALA A 189 10.40 -3.46 -22.18
N VAL A 190 11.02 -2.57 -22.96
CA VAL A 190 12.24 -2.90 -23.73
C VAL A 190 13.45 -3.07 -22.80
N GLU A 191 13.57 -2.23 -21.77
CA GLU A 191 14.65 -2.32 -20.79
C GLU A 191 14.58 -3.63 -19.99
N ASN A 192 13.38 -4.01 -19.54
CA ASN A 192 13.14 -5.22 -18.74
C ASN A 192 12.84 -6.48 -19.60
N ARG A 193 13.13 -6.47 -20.91
CA ARG A 193 12.92 -7.63 -21.77
C ARG A 193 13.67 -8.87 -21.26
N LYS A 194 13.03 -10.01 -21.38
CA LYS A 194 13.62 -11.32 -21.02
C LYS A 194 14.01 -12.09 -22.26
N GLU A 195 15.08 -12.90 -22.14
CA GLU A 195 15.44 -13.89 -23.14
C GLU A 195 14.38 -15.03 -23.14
N VAL A 196 14.04 -15.54 -24.34
CA VAL A 196 13.02 -16.59 -24.55
C VAL A 196 13.68 -17.86 -24.98
#